data_203791f92148ff6ded231e37989d0951
#
_entry.id   203791f92148ff6ded231e37989d0951
#
_cell.length_a   1.000
_cell.length_b   1.000
_cell.length_c   1.000
_cell.angle_alpha   90.00
_cell.angle_beta   90.00
_cell.angle_gamma   90.00
#
_symmetry.space_group_name_H-M   'P 1'
#
loop_
_entity.id
_entity.type
_entity.pdbx_description
1 polymer ?
#
loop_
_entity_poly.entity_id
_entity_poly.type
_entity_poly.pdbx_seq_one_letter_code
_entity_poly.pdbx_strand_id
1 'polypeptide(L)'
;MDILELFKIVIVSIIEGITEWLPISSTGHMLLFDEFAKLNFSSEFKSVFMVVIQLGAIMAVIFTYWSKLNPFDKHKNHREKKNTIELWKKILIGAIPAGAMGILFNNFIEKYFENMWVISAMLMVYGILFIVVEQFRKNKNIKPKIESFGEMTYLDALKIGGYQILALIPGTSRSGSTIIGGLLTGVSRKIAVEFSFFMGIPIMLGSSMLKIIKHGFKYSNTEIFYLSVALILTFIVSMFVIKSLVNYLKDNDFRMFGWYRILLAILIVGYFLIK
;
A
#
# COMPACT_ATOMS: atom_id res chain seq x y z
N MET A 1 -0.24 6.07 -31.03
CA MET A 1 0.31 5.43 -29.82
C MET A 1 1.78 5.78 -29.74
N ASP A 2 2.22 6.40 -28.69
CA ASP A 2 3.62 6.76 -28.49
C ASP A 2 4.35 5.61 -27.79
N ILE A 3 5.39 5.07 -28.42
CA ILE A 3 6.19 3.94 -27.91
C ILE A 3 6.96 4.35 -26.67
N LEU A 4 7.46 5.58 -26.60
CA LEU A 4 8.17 6.11 -25.44
C LEU A 4 7.23 6.20 -24.23
N GLU A 5 6.00 6.67 -24.46
CA GLU A 5 5.00 6.76 -23.39
C GLU A 5 4.59 5.36 -22.90
N LEU A 6 4.43 4.40 -23.80
CA LEU A 6 4.17 3.00 -23.43
C LEU A 6 5.31 2.43 -22.57
N PHE A 7 6.56 2.72 -22.91
CA PHE A 7 7.72 2.29 -22.11
C PHE A 7 7.70 2.89 -20.68
N LYS A 8 7.38 4.17 -20.54
CA LYS A 8 7.21 4.80 -19.24
C LYS A 8 6.10 4.16 -18.41
N ILE A 9 4.97 3.83 -19.06
CA ILE A 9 3.84 3.14 -18.41
C ILE A 9 4.26 1.76 -17.89
N VAL A 10 5.02 1.01 -18.67
CA VAL A 10 5.58 -0.28 -18.24
C VAL A 10 6.42 -0.11 -16.97
N ILE A 11 7.32 0.88 -16.95
CA ILE A 11 8.17 1.13 -15.78
C ILE A 11 7.35 1.53 -14.56
N VAL A 12 6.42 2.48 -14.69
CA VAL A 12 5.54 2.91 -13.59
C VAL A 12 4.72 1.74 -13.04
N SER A 13 4.22 0.88 -13.91
CA SER A 13 3.45 -0.30 -13.50
C SER A 13 4.30 -1.31 -12.71
N ILE A 14 5.56 -1.49 -13.10
CA ILE A 14 6.51 -2.32 -12.36
C ILE A 14 6.82 -1.69 -10.99
N ILE A 15 7.09 -0.38 -10.97
CA ILE A 15 7.34 0.37 -9.73
C ILE A 15 6.15 0.21 -8.78
N GLU A 16 4.93 0.45 -9.25
CA GLU A 16 3.72 0.30 -8.44
C GLU A 16 3.56 -1.13 -7.92
N GLY A 17 3.66 -2.11 -8.82
CA GLY A 17 3.51 -3.52 -8.45
C GLY A 17 4.52 -4.01 -7.41
N ILE A 18 5.74 -3.43 -7.40
CA ILE A 18 6.76 -3.74 -6.40
C ILE A 18 6.51 -2.97 -5.11
N THR A 19 6.34 -1.66 -5.21
CA THR A 19 6.46 -0.76 -4.06
C THR A 19 5.18 -0.64 -3.24
N GLU A 20 4.02 -1.01 -3.78
CA GLU A 20 2.76 -0.98 -3.05
C GLU A 20 2.73 -1.99 -1.90
N TRP A 21 3.28 -3.19 -2.10
CA TRP A 21 3.26 -4.25 -1.10
C TRP A 21 4.45 -4.22 -0.15
N LEU A 22 5.60 -3.74 -0.64
CA LEU A 22 6.75 -3.49 0.21
C LEU A 22 6.51 -2.22 1.06
N PRO A 23 6.94 -2.20 2.32
CA PRO A 23 6.70 -1.03 3.17
C PRO A 23 7.68 0.12 2.86
N ILE A 24 7.77 0.56 1.58
CA ILE A 24 8.75 1.53 1.07
C ILE A 24 8.17 2.76 0.38
N SER A 25 6.82 2.89 0.33
CA SER A 25 6.07 4.01 -0.26
C SER A 25 6.02 4.03 -1.79
N SER A 26 4.99 3.41 -2.37
CA SER A 26 4.72 3.46 -3.82
C SER A 26 4.54 4.88 -4.34
N THR A 27 3.76 5.71 -3.64
CA THR A 27 3.55 7.12 -4.01
C THR A 27 4.87 7.88 -4.12
N GLY A 28 5.80 7.69 -3.16
CA GLY A 28 7.11 8.33 -3.21
C GLY A 28 7.92 7.94 -4.45
N HIS A 29 7.89 6.67 -4.84
CA HIS A 29 8.60 6.16 -6.02
C HIS A 29 7.96 6.65 -7.32
N MET A 30 6.63 6.65 -7.40
CA MET A 30 5.92 7.12 -8.60
C MET A 30 6.10 8.60 -8.83
N LEU A 31 6.05 9.43 -7.79
CA LEU A 31 6.31 10.87 -7.89
C LEU A 31 7.78 11.14 -8.28
N LEU A 32 8.72 10.38 -7.72
CA LEU A 32 10.12 10.47 -8.11
C LEU A 32 10.32 10.07 -9.57
N PHE A 33 9.70 8.99 -10.02
CA PHE A 33 9.75 8.58 -11.43
C PHE A 33 9.20 9.67 -12.34
N ASP A 34 8.07 10.28 -11.97
CA ASP A 34 7.44 11.33 -12.76
C ASP A 34 8.27 12.60 -12.84
N GLU A 35 9.10 12.90 -11.85
CA GLU A 35 10.05 14.02 -11.89
C GLU A 35 11.11 13.83 -12.99
N PHE A 36 11.58 12.58 -13.20
CA PHE A 36 12.62 12.28 -14.20
C PHE A 36 12.07 11.96 -15.59
N ALA A 37 10.93 11.29 -15.65
CA ALA A 37 10.41 10.71 -16.88
C ALA A 37 8.96 11.11 -17.17
N LYS A 38 8.57 12.32 -16.82
CA LYS A 38 7.23 12.92 -16.92
C LYS A 38 6.28 12.19 -17.88
N LEU A 39 5.18 11.68 -17.34
CA LEU A 39 4.10 11.10 -18.14
C LEU A 39 3.40 12.22 -18.92
N ASN A 40 3.27 12.03 -20.22
CA ASN A 40 2.62 12.99 -21.12
C ASN A 40 1.09 12.84 -21.10
N PHE A 41 0.52 13.01 -19.90
CA PHE A 41 -0.91 12.94 -19.66
C PHE A 41 -1.45 14.31 -19.25
N SER A 42 -2.75 14.54 -19.43
CA SER A 42 -3.42 15.65 -18.77
C SER A 42 -3.29 15.49 -17.24
N SER A 43 -3.29 16.59 -16.49
CA SER A 43 -3.21 16.56 -15.03
C SER A 43 -4.33 15.72 -14.41
N GLU A 44 -5.52 15.80 -15.00
CA GLU A 44 -6.71 15.09 -14.60
C GLU A 44 -6.54 13.57 -14.81
N PHE A 45 -6.16 13.14 -16.03
CA PHE A 45 -5.97 11.73 -16.34
C PHE A 45 -4.81 11.14 -15.53
N LYS A 46 -3.72 11.87 -15.37
CA LYS A 46 -2.59 11.45 -14.55
C LYS A 46 -3.00 11.16 -13.10
N SER A 47 -3.81 12.04 -12.50
CA SER A 47 -4.33 11.84 -11.15
C SER A 47 -5.20 10.57 -11.04
N VAL A 48 -6.01 10.27 -12.06
CA VAL A 48 -6.79 9.04 -12.13
C VAL A 48 -5.86 7.83 -12.33
N PHE A 49 -4.94 7.91 -13.29
CA PHE A 49 -4.01 6.84 -13.63
C PHE A 49 -3.23 6.35 -12.40
N MET A 50 -2.60 7.28 -11.65
CA MET A 50 -1.80 6.97 -10.47
C MET A 50 -2.57 6.26 -9.35
N VAL A 51 -3.88 6.48 -9.26
CA VAL A 51 -4.73 5.83 -8.25
C VAL A 51 -5.35 4.54 -8.79
N VAL A 52 -5.76 4.53 -10.06
CA VAL A 52 -6.48 3.39 -10.65
C VAL A 52 -5.57 2.20 -10.88
N ILE A 53 -4.27 2.40 -11.20
CA ILE A 53 -3.32 1.28 -11.37
C ILE A 53 -3.18 0.44 -10.09
N GLN A 54 -3.47 1.00 -8.92
CA GLN A 54 -3.53 0.27 -7.65
C GLN A 54 -4.59 -0.85 -7.65
N LEU A 55 -5.62 -0.76 -8.49
CA LEU A 55 -6.60 -1.84 -8.64
C LEU A 55 -5.96 -3.13 -9.17
N GLY A 56 -4.95 -3.02 -10.04
CA GLY A 56 -4.15 -4.17 -10.46
C GLY A 56 -3.45 -4.85 -9.28
N ALA A 57 -2.87 -4.04 -8.39
CA ALA A 57 -2.24 -4.52 -7.17
C ALA A 57 -3.26 -5.22 -6.24
N ILE A 58 -4.44 -4.61 -6.01
CA ILE A 58 -5.51 -5.22 -5.19
C ILE A 58 -5.97 -6.55 -5.75
N MET A 59 -6.16 -6.66 -7.06
CA MET A 59 -6.55 -7.91 -7.69
C MET A 59 -5.52 -9.02 -7.41
N ALA A 60 -4.23 -8.69 -7.34
CA ALA A 60 -3.19 -9.65 -6.98
C ALA A 60 -3.36 -10.18 -5.55
N VAL A 61 -3.75 -9.33 -4.59
CA VAL A 61 -4.07 -9.77 -3.21
C VAL A 61 -5.29 -10.67 -3.21
N ILE A 62 -6.38 -10.22 -3.83
CA ILE A 62 -7.62 -11.01 -3.88
C ILE A 62 -7.36 -12.38 -4.49
N PHE A 63 -6.60 -12.43 -5.58
CA PHE A 63 -6.27 -13.69 -6.27
C PHE A 63 -5.35 -14.59 -5.42
N THR A 64 -4.29 -14.00 -4.83
CA THR A 64 -3.32 -14.75 -4.01
C THR A 64 -3.97 -15.34 -2.75
N TYR A 65 -4.90 -14.58 -2.14
CA TYR A 65 -5.55 -14.96 -0.89
C TYR A 65 -7.02 -15.34 -1.09
N TRP A 66 -7.40 -15.77 -2.31
CA TRP A 66 -8.78 -16.10 -2.63
C TRP A 66 -9.44 -17.05 -1.63
N SER A 67 -8.75 -18.14 -1.26
CA SER A 67 -9.27 -19.10 -0.27
C SER A 67 -9.51 -18.49 1.11
N LYS A 68 -8.69 -17.49 1.53
CA LYS A 68 -8.90 -16.80 2.81
C LYS A 68 -10.03 -15.77 2.74
N LEU A 69 -10.19 -15.09 1.60
CA LEU A 69 -11.09 -13.95 1.43
C LEU A 69 -12.48 -14.33 0.91
N ASN A 70 -12.65 -15.46 0.22
CA ASN A 70 -13.92 -15.89 -0.33
C ASN A 70 -14.80 -16.61 0.72
N PRO A 71 -15.89 -15.98 1.22
CA PRO A 71 -16.80 -16.64 2.17
C PRO A 71 -17.75 -17.64 1.50
N PHE A 72 -17.87 -17.59 0.16
CA PHE A 72 -18.76 -18.44 -0.62
C PHE A 72 -18.09 -19.69 -1.18
N ASP A 73 -16.84 -19.95 -0.82
CA ASP A 73 -16.09 -21.13 -1.25
C ASP A 73 -16.85 -22.39 -0.86
N LYS A 74 -17.14 -23.25 -1.85
CA LYS A 74 -17.89 -24.50 -1.67
C LYS A 74 -17.14 -25.53 -0.82
N HIS A 75 -15.82 -25.44 -0.77
CA HIS A 75 -14.97 -26.35 0.00
C HIS A 75 -14.88 -25.96 1.49
N LYS A 76 -15.35 -24.76 1.87
CA LYS A 76 -15.37 -24.31 3.26
C LYS A 76 -16.56 -24.88 4.02
N ASN A 77 -16.30 -25.39 5.22
CA ASN A 77 -17.33 -25.72 6.18
C ASN A 77 -17.96 -24.46 6.80
N HIS A 78 -19.04 -24.62 7.57
CA HIS A 78 -19.78 -23.49 8.16
C HIS A 78 -18.91 -22.60 9.06
N ARG A 79 -18.02 -23.20 9.85
CA ARG A 79 -17.09 -22.49 10.75
C ARG A 79 -16.07 -21.66 9.96
N GLU A 80 -15.52 -22.21 8.89
CA GLU A 80 -14.56 -21.51 8.03
C GLU A 80 -15.20 -20.33 7.30
N LYS A 81 -16.44 -20.49 6.81
CA LYS A 81 -17.21 -19.39 6.22
C LYS A 81 -17.44 -18.26 7.22
N LYS A 82 -17.86 -18.62 8.45
CA LYS A 82 -18.03 -17.66 9.55
C LYS A 82 -16.71 -16.94 9.86
N ASN A 83 -15.60 -17.63 9.95
CA ASN A 83 -14.27 -17.05 10.19
C ASN A 83 -13.87 -16.07 9.07
N THR A 84 -14.20 -16.38 7.81
CA THR A 84 -13.95 -15.47 6.69
C THR A 84 -14.80 -14.20 6.79
N ILE A 85 -16.06 -14.30 7.18
CA ILE A 85 -16.92 -13.13 7.40
C ILE A 85 -16.40 -12.28 8.56
N GLU A 86 -15.96 -12.92 9.66
CA GLU A 86 -15.35 -12.21 10.79
C GLU A 86 -14.05 -11.49 10.39
N LEU A 87 -13.25 -12.09 9.51
CA LEU A 87 -12.07 -11.43 8.95
C LEU A 87 -12.46 -10.17 8.14
N TRP A 88 -13.48 -10.25 7.29
CA TRP A 88 -13.98 -9.10 6.54
C TRP A 88 -14.49 -7.98 7.43
N LYS A 89 -15.20 -8.30 8.52
CA LYS A 89 -15.62 -7.28 9.50
C LYS A 89 -14.43 -6.56 10.11
N LYS A 90 -13.35 -7.28 10.48
CA LYS A 90 -12.11 -6.70 11.01
C LYS A 90 -11.42 -5.81 9.96
N ILE A 91 -11.36 -6.26 8.70
CA ILE A 91 -10.81 -5.47 7.58
C ILE A 91 -11.56 -4.16 7.42
N LEU A 92 -12.89 -4.19 7.39
CA LEU A 92 -13.73 -3.00 7.25
C LEU A 92 -13.58 -2.06 8.44
N ILE A 93 -13.61 -2.58 9.67
CA ILE A 93 -13.39 -1.78 10.90
C ILE A 93 -12.01 -1.11 10.87
N GLY A 94 -10.96 -1.83 10.46
CA GLY A 94 -9.61 -1.27 10.30
C GLY A 94 -9.52 -0.22 9.19
N ALA A 95 -10.35 -0.31 8.15
CA ALA A 95 -10.35 0.66 7.05
C ALA A 95 -11.08 1.97 7.38
N ILE A 96 -12.09 1.95 8.28
CA ILE A 96 -12.93 3.11 8.62
C ILE A 96 -12.12 4.35 9.03
N PRO A 97 -11.15 4.29 9.98
CA PRO A 97 -10.47 5.50 10.45
C PRO A 97 -9.78 6.26 9.31
N ALA A 98 -8.97 5.58 8.50
CA ALA A 98 -8.27 6.21 7.39
C ALA A 98 -9.21 6.61 6.24
N GLY A 99 -10.25 5.82 5.97
CA GLY A 99 -11.27 6.16 4.97
C GLY A 99 -12.02 7.44 5.33
N ALA A 100 -12.48 7.57 6.57
CA ALA A 100 -13.17 8.76 7.06
C ALA A 100 -12.26 10.01 7.02
N MET A 101 -11.04 9.89 7.56
CA MET A 101 -10.07 10.98 7.55
C MET A 101 -9.62 11.36 6.13
N GLY A 102 -9.44 10.38 5.26
CA GLY A 102 -9.11 10.62 3.85
C GLY A 102 -10.18 11.43 3.13
N ILE A 103 -11.47 11.10 3.31
CA ILE A 103 -12.58 11.86 2.71
C ILE A 103 -12.63 13.29 3.26
N LEU A 104 -12.49 13.46 4.57
CA LEU A 104 -12.61 14.76 5.22
C LEU A 104 -11.43 15.69 4.94
N PHE A 105 -10.21 15.16 4.84
CA PHE A 105 -8.99 15.95 4.79
C PHE A 105 -8.23 15.85 3.46
N ASN A 106 -8.78 15.20 2.42
CA ASN A 106 -8.09 15.01 1.12
C ASN A 106 -7.50 16.31 0.57
N ASN A 107 -8.33 17.36 0.46
CA ASN A 107 -7.89 18.64 -0.11
C ASN A 107 -6.79 19.32 0.73
N PHE A 108 -6.85 19.16 2.06
CA PHE A 108 -5.82 19.68 2.96
C PHE A 108 -4.50 18.92 2.78
N ILE A 109 -4.58 17.59 2.68
CA ILE A 109 -3.41 16.72 2.48
C ILE A 109 -2.74 17.01 1.15
N GLU A 110 -3.50 17.03 0.05
CA GLU A 110 -2.99 17.34 -1.29
C GLU A 110 -2.31 18.72 -1.30
N LYS A 111 -2.90 19.74 -0.69
CA LYS A 111 -2.38 21.10 -0.70
C LYS A 111 -1.08 21.27 0.11
N TYR A 112 -0.95 20.63 1.27
CA TYR A 112 0.14 20.93 2.21
C TYR A 112 1.19 19.84 2.31
N PHE A 113 0.83 18.57 2.02
CA PHE A 113 1.73 17.44 2.22
C PHE A 113 2.22 16.79 0.93
N GLU A 114 1.60 17.06 -0.22
CA GLU A 114 2.04 16.48 -1.49
C GLU A 114 3.24 17.24 -2.07
N ASN A 115 4.38 17.11 -1.39
CA ASN A 115 5.65 17.69 -1.85
C ASN A 115 6.83 16.79 -1.46
N MET A 116 7.94 16.92 -2.17
CA MET A 116 9.10 16.04 -2.02
C MET A 116 9.78 16.15 -0.65
N TRP A 117 9.69 17.30 0.03
CA TRP A 117 10.25 17.48 1.37
C TRP A 117 9.50 16.65 2.40
N VAL A 118 8.16 16.67 2.37
CA VAL A 118 7.32 15.86 3.24
C VAL A 118 7.52 14.37 2.94
N ILE A 119 7.55 13.98 1.66
CA ILE A 119 7.79 12.59 1.24
C ILE A 119 9.13 12.11 1.80
N SER A 120 10.20 12.88 1.63
CA SER A 120 11.54 12.53 2.13
C SER A 120 11.57 12.44 3.65
N ALA A 121 10.93 13.39 4.35
CA ALA A 121 10.83 13.37 5.79
C ALA A 121 10.10 12.12 6.29
N MET A 122 8.97 11.76 5.66
CA MET A 122 8.20 10.57 6.05
C MET A 122 8.90 9.26 5.68
N LEU A 123 9.65 9.22 4.57
CA LEU A 123 10.53 8.10 4.25
C LEU A 123 11.58 7.92 5.36
N MET A 124 12.23 9.00 5.78
CA MET A 124 13.24 8.97 6.86
C MET A 124 12.63 8.52 8.19
N VAL A 125 11.54 9.14 8.62
CA VAL A 125 10.87 8.84 9.90
C VAL A 125 10.45 7.36 9.95
N TYR A 126 9.74 6.87 8.93
CA TYR A 126 9.30 5.47 8.90
C TYR A 126 10.44 4.49 8.66
N GLY A 127 11.51 4.91 7.97
CA GLY A 127 12.74 4.13 7.87
C GLY A 127 13.35 3.88 9.23
N ILE A 128 13.50 4.92 10.04
CA ILE A 128 14.01 4.84 11.43
C ILE A 128 13.03 4.01 12.29
N LEU A 129 11.72 4.24 12.18
CA LEU A 129 10.72 3.50 12.95
C LEU A 129 10.79 2.00 12.70
N PHE A 130 10.95 1.54 11.46
CA PHE A 130 11.13 0.11 11.16
C PHE A 130 12.35 -0.48 11.86
N ILE A 131 13.48 0.21 11.82
CA ILE A 131 14.73 -0.24 12.47
C ILE A 131 14.54 -0.28 13.99
N VAL A 132 14.01 0.80 14.58
CA VAL A 132 13.83 0.91 16.03
C VAL A 132 12.83 -0.12 16.56
N VAL A 133 11.68 -0.26 15.93
CA VAL A 133 10.65 -1.23 16.36
C VAL A 133 11.17 -2.66 16.28
N GLU A 134 11.83 -3.04 15.18
CA GLU A 134 12.37 -4.39 15.04
C GLU A 134 13.53 -4.65 16.01
N GLN A 135 14.43 -3.69 16.19
CA GLN A 135 15.53 -3.82 17.15
C GLN A 135 15.02 -3.92 18.59
N PHE A 136 14.03 -3.10 18.96
CA PHE A 136 13.41 -3.17 20.29
C PHE A 136 12.74 -4.51 20.54
N ARG A 137 11.98 -5.03 19.57
CA ARG A 137 11.33 -6.35 19.66
C ARG A 137 12.35 -7.46 19.81
N LYS A 138 13.47 -7.40 19.06
CA LYS A 138 14.57 -8.36 19.12
C LYS A 138 15.26 -8.31 20.49
N ASN A 139 15.67 -7.12 20.97
CA ASN A 139 16.40 -6.95 22.22
C ASN A 139 15.57 -7.37 23.44
N LYS A 140 14.26 -7.12 23.42
CA LYS A 140 13.33 -7.50 24.49
C LYS A 140 12.76 -8.90 24.32
N ASN A 141 13.19 -9.65 23.30
CA ASN A 141 12.66 -10.99 22.96
C ASN A 141 11.13 -11.04 22.97
N ILE A 142 10.49 -10.01 22.38
CA ILE A 142 9.02 -9.87 22.39
C ILE A 142 8.40 -10.91 21.49
N LYS A 143 7.69 -11.87 22.09
CA LYS A 143 6.87 -12.82 21.34
C LYS A 143 5.57 -12.15 20.90
N PRO A 144 5.06 -12.48 19.70
CA PRO A 144 3.77 -11.98 19.27
C PRO A 144 2.66 -12.54 20.18
N LYS A 145 1.63 -11.70 20.40
CA LYS A 145 0.42 -12.09 21.16
C LYS A 145 -0.69 -12.59 20.23
N ILE A 146 -0.63 -12.16 18.95
CA ILE A 146 -1.64 -12.46 17.93
C ILE A 146 -0.92 -13.12 16.75
N GLU A 147 -1.11 -14.40 16.57
CA GLU A 147 -0.49 -15.21 15.50
C GLU A 147 -1.49 -15.69 14.45
N SER A 148 -2.78 -15.41 14.68
CA SER A 148 -3.86 -15.74 13.75
C SER A 148 -4.93 -14.66 13.70
N PHE A 149 -5.69 -14.62 12.62
CA PHE A 149 -6.85 -13.70 12.51
C PHE A 149 -7.97 -14.04 13.50
N GLY A 150 -8.03 -15.28 14.00
CA GLY A 150 -8.98 -15.68 15.02
C GLY A 150 -8.73 -15.01 16.38
N GLU A 151 -7.45 -14.79 16.72
CA GLU A 151 -7.02 -14.15 17.97
C GLU A 151 -7.15 -12.63 17.92
N MET A 152 -7.10 -12.02 16.72
CA MET A 152 -7.23 -10.59 16.54
C MET A 152 -8.64 -10.13 16.93
N THR A 153 -8.73 -9.15 17.81
CA THR A 153 -10.01 -8.51 18.18
C THR A 153 -10.40 -7.38 17.23
N TYR A 154 -11.64 -6.93 17.30
CA TYR A 154 -12.07 -5.71 16.57
C TYR A 154 -11.33 -4.46 17.03
N LEU A 155 -10.98 -4.39 18.32
CA LEU A 155 -10.20 -3.29 18.86
C LEU A 155 -8.76 -3.28 18.30
N ASP A 156 -8.16 -4.44 18.11
CA ASP A 156 -6.83 -4.54 17.48
C ASP A 156 -6.89 -4.08 16.03
N ALA A 157 -7.92 -4.50 15.28
CA ALA A 157 -8.17 -4.04 13.92
C ALA A 157 -8.35 -2.50 13.86
N LEU A 158 -9.13 -1.94 14.79
CA LEU A 158 -9.35 -0.50 14.90
C LEU A 158 -8.05 0.26 15.24
N LYS A 159 -7.23 -0.26 16.17
CA LYS A 159 -5.90 0.32 16.49
C LYS A 159 -5.00 0.35 15.25
N ILE A 160 -4.92 -0.76 14.50
CA ILE A 160 -4.14 -0.81 13.26
C ILE A 160 -4.70 0.18 12.23
N GLY A 161 -6.03 0.31 12.14
CA GLY A 161 -6.69 1.32 11.33
C GLY A 161 -6.38 2.76 11.75
N GLY A 162 -6.21 3.01 13.05
CA GLY A 162 -5.71 4.29 13.58
C GLY A 162 -4.31 4.63 13.05
N TYR A 163 -3.40 3.67 13.03
CA TYR A 163 -2.08 3.85 12.40
C TYR A 163 -2.20 4.11 10.89
N GLN A 164 -3.19 3.53 10.21
CA GLN A 164 -3.41 3.78 8.79
C GLN A 164 -3.74 5.25 8.47
N ILE A 165 -4.28 6.04 9.40
CA ILE A 165 -4.51 7.49 9.21
C ILE A 165 -3.19 8.19 8.87
N LEU A 166 -2.07 7.80 9.47
CA LEU A 166 -0.77 8.39 9.21
C LEU A 166 -0.31 8.16 7.76
N ALA A 167 -0.82 7.11 7.11
CA ALA A 167 -0.53 6.82 5.71
C ALA A 167 -1.18 7.80 4.73
N LEU A 168 -2.07 8.66 5.17
CA LEU A 168 -2.61 9.77 4.37
C LEU A 168 -1.52 10.81 4.06
N ILE A 169 -0.47 10.89 4.88
CA ILE A 169 0.68 11.76 4.61
C ILE A 169 1.57 11.06 3.57
N PRO A 170 1.78 11.66 2.38
CA PRO A 170 2.63 11.10 1.34
C PRO A 170 4.04 10.75 1.83
N GLY A 171 4.60 9.64 1.35
CA GLY A 171 5.88 9.15 1.84
C GLY A 171 5.79 8.16 3.01
N THR A 172 4.72 8.20 3.81
CA THR A 172 4.53 7.28 4.95
C THR A 172 4.48 5.81 4.52
N SER A 173 3.82 5.48 3.43
CA SER A 173 3.42 4.13 2.99
C SER A 173 2.25 3.56 3.81
N ARG A 174 1.17 3.21 3.13
CA ARG A 174 0.00 2.56 3.76
C ARG A 174 0.41 1.23 4.40
N SER A 175 1.08 0.35 3.64
CA SER A 175 1.58 -0.92 4.16
C SER A 175 2.60 -0.70 5.29
N GLY A 176 3.49 0.29 5.17
CA GLY A 176 4.45 0.62 6.21
C GLY A 176 3.81 1.00 7.54
N SER A 177 2.83 1.87 7.51
CA SER A 177 2.12 2.34 8.70
C SER A 177 1.31 1.24 9.39
N THR A 178 0.54 0.48 8.62
CA THR A 178 -0.29 -0.61 9.15
C THR A 178 0.53 -1.79 9.67
N ILE A 179 1.65 -2.11 9.03
CA ILE A 179 2.57 -3.15 9.50
C ILE A 179 3.20 -2.73 10.84
N ILE A 180 3.74 -1.52 10.95
CA ILE A 180 4.28 -1.00 12.23
C ILE A 180 3.18 -1.00 13.29
N GLY A 181 1.98 -0.51 12.96
CA GLY A 181 0.83 -0.54 13.85
C GLY A 181 0.50 -1.96 14.34
N GLY A 182 0.51 -2.95 13.46
CA GLY A 182 0.33 -4.35 13.78
C GLY A 182 1.41 -4.88 14.73
N LEU A 183 2.68 -4.60 14.44
CA LEU A 183 3.80 -5.01 15.29
C LEU A 183 3.70 -4.40 16.70
N LEU A 184 3.33 -3.13 16.81
CA LEU A 184 3.16 -2.42 18.09
C LEU A 184 1.93 -2.91 18.87
N THR A 185 0.90 -3.37 18.17
CA THR A 185 -0.30 -3.98 18.77
C THR A 185 -0.03 -5.43 19.23
N GLY A 186 1.14 -5.99 18.90
CA GLY A 186 1.54 -7.35 19.31
C GLY A 186 1.21 -8.42 18.29
N VAL A 187 0.87 -8.05 17.07
CA VAL A 187 0.62 -8.97 15.96
C VAL A 187 1.93 -9.53 15.41
N SER A 188 1.93 -10.79 14.99
CA SER A 188 3.07 -11.42 14.32
C SER A 188 3.34 -10.75 12.96
N ARG A 189 4.60 -10.77 12.48
CA ARG A 189 4.98 -10.15 11.19
C ARG A 189 4.10 -10.62 10.04
N LYS A 190 3.89 -11.94 9.94
CA LYS A 190 3.07 -12.54 8.89
C LYS A 190 1.63 -12.02 8.90
N ILE A 191 0.98 -12.04 10.07
CA ILE A 191 -0.41 -11.59 10.20
C ILE A 191 -0.52 -10.07 10.00
N ALA A 192 0.45 -9.29 10.47
CA ALA A 192 0.48 -7.84 10.25
C ALA A 192 0.56 -7.49 8.76
N VAL A 193 1.40 -8.21 7.98
CA VAL A 193 1.50 -8.04 6.53
C VAL A 193 0.23 -8.45 5.82
N GLU A 194 -0.28 -9.66 6.09
CA GLU A 194 -1.51 -10.13 5.45
C GLU A 194 -2.69 -9.21 5.77
N PHE A 195 -2.84 -8.77 7.03
CA PHE A 195 -3.91 -7.86 7.43
C PHE A 195 -3.75 -6.49 6.77
N SER A 196 -2.52 -5.98 6.68
CA SER A 196 -2.21 -4.77 5.92
C SER A 196 -2.67 -4.88 4.46
N PHE A 197 -2.35 -5.98 3.78
CA PHE A 197 -2.79 -6.22 2.41
C PHE A 197 -4.32 -6.24 2.30
N PHE A 198 -4.99 -6.91 3.21
CA PHE A 198 -6.46 -7.02 3.21
C PHE A 198 -7.14 -5.66 3.47
N MET A 199 -6.61 -4.84 4.39
CA MET A 199 -7.11 -3.49 4.61
C MET A 199 -6.92 -2.58 3.39
N GLY A 200 -5.91 -2.85 2.57
CA GLY A 200 -5.71 -2.17 1.29
C GLY A 200 -6.89 -2.31 0.34
N ILE A 201 -7.59 -3.46 0.36
CA ILE A 201 -8.70 -3.73 -0.56
C ILE A 201 -9.80 -2.65 -0.49
N PRO A 202 -10.48 -2.42 0.64
CA PRO A 202 -11.55 -1.41 0.69
C PRO A 202 -11.04 0.02 0.50
N ILE A 203 -9.85 0.36 0.98
CA ILE A 203 -9.29 1.71 0.87
C ILE A 203 -8.96 2.06 -0.58
N MET A 204 -8.22 1.20 -1.29
CA MET A 204 -7.80 1.46 -2.66
C MET A 204 -8.96 1.33 -3.65
N LEU A 205 -9.91 0.41 -3.41
CA LEU A 205 -11.16 0.38 -4.17
C LEU A 205 -11.94 1.68 -3.99
N GLY A 206 -12.10 2.14 -2.74
CA GLY A 206 -12.83 3.38 -2.45
C GLY A 206 -12.17 4.61 -3.07
N SER A 207 -10.85 4.76 -2.94
CA SER A 207 -10.10 5.89 -3.53
C SER A 207 -10.16 5.88 -5.05
N SER A 208 -10.00 4.72 -5.69
CA SER A 208 -10.10 4.58 -7.16
C SER A 208 -11.51 4.91 -7.65
N MET A 209 -12.55 4.41 -6.99
CA MET A 209 -13.93 4.75 -7.34
C MET A 209 -14.21 6.25 -7.21
N LEU A 210 -13.75 6.89 -6.12
CA LEU A 210 -13.92 8.32 -5.91
C LEU A 210 -13.19 9.15 -7.00
N LYS A 211 -11.98 8.77 -7.40
CA LYS A 211 -11.24 9.43 -8.47
C LYS A 211 -11.94 9.27 -9.81
N ILE A 212 -12.40 8.06 -10.17
CA ILE A 212 -13.13 7.80 -11.42
C ILE A 212 -14.44 8.61 -11.46
N ILE A 213 -15.21 8.64 -10.38
CA ILE A 213 -16.47 9.39 -10.31
C ILE A 213 -16.23 10.90 -10.44
N LYS A 214 -15.21 11.44 -9.77
CA LYS A 214 -14.86 12.87 -9.85
C LYS A 214 -14.35 13.29 -11.23
N HIS A 215 -13.57 12.45 -11.89
CA HIS A 215 -13.06 12.71 -13.24
C HIS A 215 -14.13 12.51 -14.31
N GLY A 216 -15.13 11.61 -14.07
CA GLY A 216 -16.10 11.15 -15.04
C GLY A 216 -15.55 9.97 -15.88
N PHE A 217 -16.41 9.50 -16.80
CA PHE A 217 -16.12 8.30 -17.61
C PHE A 217 -15.68 8.64 -19.05
N LYS A 218 -15.18 9.85 -19.28
CA LYS A 218 -14.73 10.28 -20.61
C LYS A 218 -13.23 10.03 -20.75
N TYR A 219 -12.87 8.87 -21.30
CA TYR A 219 -11.50 8.49 -21.60
C TYR A 219 -11.34 8.25 -23.09
N SER A 220 -10.22 8.67 -23.65
CA SER A 220 -9.82 8.31 -25.02
C SER A 220 -9.47 6.83 -25.11
N ASN A 221 -9.55 6.25 -26.31
CA ASN A 221 -9.13 4.87 -26.54
C ASN A 221 -7.67 4.62 -26.15
N THR A 222 -6.81 5.62 -26.31
CA THR A 222 -5.40 5.55 -25.93
C THR A 222 -5.24 5.51 -24.40
N GLU A 223 -5.99 6.31 -23.66
CA GLU A 223 -5.97 6.30 -22.18
C GLU A 223 -6.49 4.99 -21.61
N ILE A 224 -7.58 4.45 -22.19
CA ILE A 224 -8.11 3.13 -21.81
C ILE A 224 -7.07 2.04 -22.06
N PHE A 225 -6.39 2.08 -23.21
CA PHE A 225 -5.32 1.13 -23.54
C PHE A 225 -4.18 1.22 -22.52
N TYR A 226 -3.70 2.42 -22.20
CA TYR A 226 -2.63 2.64 -21.24
C TYR A 226 -3.00 2.17 -19.83
N LEU A 227 -4.22 2.47 -19.37
CA LEU A 227 -4.74 1.96 -18.09
C LEU A 227 -4.80 0.42 -18.08
N SER A 228 -5.27 -0.19 -19.18
CA SER A 228 -5.39 -1.65 -19.27
C SER A 228 -4.02 -2.33 -19.18
N VAL A 229 -3.03 -1.83 -19.93
CA VAL A 229 -1.65 -2.32 -19.87
C VAL A 229 -1.08 -2.17 -18.46
N ALA A 230 -1.26 -1.00 -17.85
CA ALA A 230 -0.77 -0.72 -16.51
C ALA A 230 -1.40 -1.63 -15.45
N LEU A 231 -2.72 -1.82 -15.48
CA LEU A 231 -3.43 -2.71 -14.57
C LEU A 231 -2.93 -4.16 -14.66
N ILE A 232 -2.77 -4.68 -15.88
CA ILE A 232 -2.31 -6.06 -16.10
C ILE A 232 -0.88 -6.23 -15.59
N LEU A 233 0.02 -5.31 -15.93
CA LEU A 233 1.42 -5.38 -15.50
C LEU A 233 1.55 -5.25 -13.98
N THR A 234 0.86 -4.27 -13.37
CA THR A 234 0.84 -4.10 -11.92
C THR A 234 0.30 -5.36 -11.22
N PHE A 235 -0.76 -5.97 -11.75
CA PHE A 235 -1.28 -7.24 -11.24
C PHE A 235 -0.22 -8.35 -11.27
N ILE A 236 0.42 -8.57 -12.43
CA ILE A 236 1.41 -9.64 -12.60
C ILE A 236 2.59 -9.43 -11.64
N VAL A 237 3.16 -8.23 -11.62
CA VAL A 237 4.31 -7.91 -10.74
C VAL A 237 3.93 -8.07 -9.28
N SER A 238 2.77 -7.56 -8.86
CA SER A 238 2.27 -7.68 -7.49
C SER A 238 2.10 -9.13 -7.05
N MET A 239 1.65 -10.03 -7.92
CA MET A 239 1.55 -11.47 -7.62
C MET A 239 2.90 -12.08 -7.18
N PHE A 240 3.98 -11.71 -7.86
CA PHE A 240 5.33 -12.17 -7.51
C PHE A 240 5.82 -11.53 -6.21
N VAL A 241 5.63 -10.22 -6.06
CA VAL A 241 6.13 -9.46 -4.91
C VAL A 241 5.45 -9.88 -3.62
N ILE A 242 4.13 -10.05 -3.61
CA ILE A 242 3.37 -10.52 -2.44
C ILE A 242 3.92 -11.85 -1.93
N LYS A 243 4.13 -12.83 -2.82
CA LYS A 243 4.68 -14.14 -2.46
C LYS A 243 6.12 -14.02 -1.97
N SER A 244 6.94 -13.22 -2.64
CA SER A 244 8.34 -13.00 -2.30
C SER A 244 8.48 -12.35 -0.92
N LEU A 245 7.68 -11.32 -0.61
CA LEU A 245 7.71 -10.65 0.70
C LEU A 245 7.30 -11.62 1.83
N VAL A 246 6.21 -12.35 1.66
CA VAL A 246 5.78 -13.31 2.68
C VAL A 246 6.82 -14.40 2.91
N ASN A 247 7.49 -14.85 1.84
CA ASN A 247 8.57 -15.83 1.97
C ASN A 247 9.81 -15.23 2.65
N TYR A 248 10.21 -14.01 2.27
CA TYR A 248 11.33 -13.27 2.88
C TYR A 248 11.15 -13.13 4.41
N LEU A 249 9.93 -12.83 4.87
CA LEU A 249 9.64 -12.61 6.30
C LEU A 249 9.60 -13.88 7.16
N LYS A 250 9.78 -15.06 6.58
CA LYS A 250 9.95 -16.29 7.36
C LYS A 250 11.25 -16.25 8.18
N ASP A 251 12.31 -15.73 7.55
CA ASP A 251 13.66 -15.76 8.11
C ASP A 251 14.21 -14.35 8.42
N ASN A 252 13.51 -13.29 7.96
CA ASN A 252 13.96 -11.91 8.03
C ASN A 252 12.96 -11.00 8.75
N ASP A 253 13.40 -9.77 8.98
CA ASP A 253 12.61 -8.68 9.56
C ASP A 253 12.53 -7.45 8.63
N PHE A 254 11.89 -6.37 9.10
CA PHE A 254 11.67 -5.19 8.27
C PHE A 254 12.84 -4.19 8.25
N ARG A 255 13.96 -4.43 8.93
CA ARG A 255 15.08 -3.47 9.02
C ARG A 255 15.70 -3.15 7.66
N MET A 256 15.75 -4.11 6.73
CA MET A 256 16.23 -3.85 5.37
C MET A 256 15.40 -2.78 4.65
N PHE A 257 14.07 -2.84 4.78
CA PHE A 257 13.19 -1.82 4.22
C PHE A 257 13.35 -0.47 4.91
N GLY A 258 13.68 -0.47 6.21
CA GLY A 258 14.03 0.74 6.96
C GLY A 258 15.27 1.42 6.38
N TRP A 259 16.35 0.69 6.17
CA TRP A 259 17.58 1.21 5.55
C TRP A 259 17.36 1.70 4.12
N TYR A 260 16.61 0.95 3.31
CA TYR A 260 16.25 1.38 1.96
C TYR A 260 15.53 2.74 1.96
N ARG A 261 14.55 2.93 2.85
CA ARG A 261 13.79 4.19 2.97
C ARG A 261 14.69 5.37 3.38
N ILE A 262 15.61 5.15 4.31
CA ILE A 262 16.57 6.18 4.74
C ILE A 262 17.48 6.57 3.57
N LEU A 263 18.03 5.59 2.87
CA LEU A 263 18.88 5.85 1.70
C LEU A 263 18.10 6.63 0.62
N LEU A 264 16.88 6.20 0.30
CA LEU A 264 16.03 6.88 -0.68
C LEU A 264 15.72 8.32 -0.25
N ALA A 265 15.42 8.55 1.03
CA ALA A 265 15.17 9.90 1.56
C ALA A 265 16.40 10.82 1.37
N ILE A 266 17.59 10.30 1.68
CA ILE A 266 18.86 11.05 1.50
C ILE A 266 19.09 11.38 0.02
N LEU A 267 18.86 10.42 -0.88
CA LEU A 267 19.01 10.62 -2.32
C LEU A 267 18.05 11.67 -2.86
N ILE A 268 16.78 11.64 -2.43
CA ILE A 268 15.78 12.63 -2.83
C ILE A 268 16.17 14.02 -2.34
N VAL A 269 16.51 14.16 -1.05
CA VAL A 269 16.94 15.44 -0.47
C VAL A 269 18.19 15.97 -1.20
N GLY A 270 19.21 15.11 -1.39
CA GLY A 270 20.43 15.48 -2.11
C GLY A 270 20.15 15.98 -3.53
N TYR A 271 19.29 15.30 -4.26
CA TYR A 271 18.89 15.72 -5.61
C TYR A 271 18.24 17.12 -5.62
N PHE A 272 17.28 17.36 -4.71
CA PHE A 272 16.57 18.64 -4.67
C PHE A 272 17.37 19.80 -4.05
N LEU A 273 18.46 19.52 -3.34
CA LEU A 273 19.40 20.56 -2.88
C LEU A 273 20.38 21.01 -3.96
N ILE A 274 20.65 20.14 -4.95
CA ILE A 274 21.59 20.44 -6.05
C ILE A 274 20.88 21.06 -7.25
N LYS A 275 19.58 20.78 -7.43
CA LYS A 275 18.72 21.34 -8.49
C LYS A 275 18.33 22.79 -8.20
#